data_90fa548281dadeb1538a5c1b9e4a37a2
#
_entry.id   90fa548281dadeb1538a5c1b9e4a37a2
#
_cell.length_a   1.000
_cell.length_b   1.000
_cell.length_c   1.000
_cell.angle_alpha   90.00
_cell.angle_beta   90.00
_cell.angle_gamma   90.00
#
_symmetry.space_group_name_H-M   'P 1'
#
loop_
_entity.id
_entity.type
_entity.pdbx_description
1 polymer ?
#
loop_
_entity_poly.entity_id
_entity_poly.type
_entity_poly.pdbx_seq_one_letter_code
_entity_poly.pdbx_strand_id
1 'polypeptide(L)'
;MKFPLSSIRRRPAGRLQRRGQPLHYTMKGMENKSTKARNHPWNVSTTEARYIQEELRSLWEGKDRLGKIRTVAGLDAAFVLTGSQALAKQISRWERLREANRAIGCVVVYRYPEMVEIERQFAMIALEFPYVPGLLSFREIPVLLAALQKLKGTPDLLFCDGQGYAHPRRLGLASHLGVLLDKPSIGCAKSILIGTHGVLKEKAGSYTDLLDPKANEERIGAVLRTRAGVRPVYISQGNRISLETAVRLTLTVSDGFRIPRPTRDADHFAGEVKRRLLRGELSEK
;
A
#
# COMPACT_ATOMS: atom_id res chain seq x y z
N MET A 1 -4.77 48.59 -46.85
CA MET A 1 -5.71 47.48 -46.98
C MET A 1 -5.92 46.84 -45.62
N LYS A 2 -7.10 47.01 -45.02
CA LYS A 2 -7.49 46.47 -43.71
C LYS A 2 -8.19 45.15 -43.96
N PHE A 3 -7.74 44.05 -43.33
CA PHE A 3 -8.49 42.77 -43.30
C PHE A 3 -9.27 42.70 -41.98
N PRO A 4 -10.53 42.22 -42.01
CA PRO A 4 -11.39 42.18 -40.83
C PRO A 4 -11.18 40.91 -40.03
N LEU A 5 -11.20 41.07 -38.69
CA LEU A 5 -11.30 40.00 -37.70
C LEU A 5 -12.70 39.35 -37.73
N SER A 6 -12.83 38.13 -38.19
CA SER A 6 -14.08 37.36 -38.13
C SER A 6 -14.01 36.32 -37.01
N SER A 7 -14.80 36.56 -35.98
CA SER A 7 -15.58 35.63 -35.13
C SER A 7 -15.08 34.18 -34.96
N ILE A 8 -14.34 33.95 -33.88
CA ILE A 8 -14.21 32.60 -33.30
C ILE A 8 -15.45 32.34 -32.45
N ARG A 9 -16.38 31.55 -32.94
CA ARG A 9 -17.51 31.00 -32.16
C ARG A 9 -16.95 30.08 -31.09
N ARG A 10 -17.13 30.44 -29.81
CA ARG A 10 -16.92 29.55 -28.66
C ARG A 10 -17.98 28.44 -28.74
N ARG A 11 -17.54 27.17 -28.87
CA ARG A 11 -18.41 26.00 -28.66
C ARG A 11 -18.84 25.98 -27.19
N PRO A 12 -20.10 25.65 -26.86
CA PRO A 12 -20.52 25.52 -25.47
C PRO A 12 -19.80 24.32 -24.83
N ALA A 13 -19.34 24.52 -23.60
CA ALA A 13 -18.74 23.49 -22.77
C ALA A 13 -19.70 22.31 -22.64
N GLY A 14 -19.24 21.13 -23.09
CA GLY A 14 -19.95 19.88 -22.91
C GLY A 14 -20.27 19.64 -21.45
N ARG A 15 -21.48 19.16 -21.16
CA ARG A 15 -21.93 18.74 -19.83
C ARG A 15 -20.89 17.87 -19.19
N LEU A 16 -20.31 18.31 -18.09
CA LEU A 16 -19.54 17.49 -17.16
C LEU A 16 -20.43 16.32 -16.71
N GLN A 17 -20.10 15.12 -17.14
CA GLN A 17 -20.63 13.90 -16.56
C GLN A 17 -20.43 13.96 -15.05
N ARG A 18 -21.46 13.62 -14.30
CA ARG A 18 -21.45 13.56 -12.83
C ARG A 18 -20.25 12.71 -12.40
N ARG A 19 -19.27 13.34 -11.78
CA ARG A 19 -18.17 12.66 -11.09
C ARG A 19 -18.82 11.68 -10.12
N GLY A 20 -18.40 10.40 -10.16
CA GLY A 20 -18.86 9.38 -9.22
C GLY A 20 -18.67 9.88 -7.79
N GLN A 21 -19.60 9.52 -6.92
CA GLN A 21 -19.50 9.86 -5.51
C GLN A 21 -18.16 9.32 -4.97
N PRO A 22 -17.41 10.09 -4.15
CA PRO A 22 -16.19 9.59 -3.54
C PRO A 22 -16.51 8.31 -2.76
N LEU A 23 -15.76 7.26 -3.02
CA LEU A 23 -15.84 6.02 -2.24
C LEU A 23 -15.43 6.36 -0.80
N HIS A 24 -16.42 6.55 0.07
CA HIS A 24 -16.19 6.77 1.49
C HIS A 24 -15.88 5.42 2.15
N TYR A 25 -14.59 5.16 2.36
CA TYR A 25 -14.16 3.99 3.11
C TYR A 25 -14.08 4.32 4.60
N THR A 26 -15.16 4.07 5.34
CA THR A 26 -15.16 4.08 6.80
C THR A 26 -15.22 2.65 7.31
N MET A 27 -14.26 2.25 8.14
CA MET A 27 -14.34 0.95 8.83
C MET A 27 -15.47 1.01 9.88
N LYS A 28 -16.27 -0.07 9.98
CA LYS A 28 -17.31 -0.21 11.03
C LYS A 28 -16.71 0.11 12.40
N GLY A 29 -17.25 1.09 13.10
CA GLY A 29 -16.78 1.52 14.42
C GLY A 29 -15.73 2.64 14.44
N MET A 30 -15.36 3.24 13.30
CA MET A 30 -14.38 4.34 13.20
C MET A 30 -15.00 5.68 12.78
N GLU A 31 -16.27 5.91 13.06
CA GLU A 31 -16.88 7.23 12.84
C GLU A 31 -16.43 8.22 13.92
N ASN A 32 -15.28 8.86 13.69
CA ASN A 32 -14.80 9.96 14.52
C ASN A 32 -14.58 11.21 13.63
N LYS A 33 -14.79 12.43 14.17
CA LYS A 33 -14.55 13.70 13.46
C LYS A 33 -13.17 13.78 12.81
N SER A 34 -12.18 13.08 13.37
CA SER A 34 -10.81 12.93 12.86
C SER A 34 -10.74 12.14 11.52
N THR A 35 -11.66 11.21 11.27
CA THR A 35 -11.65 10.38 10.04
C THR A 35 -12.09 11.18 8.80
N LYS A 36 -12.93 12.19 8.96
CA LYS A 36 -13.34 13.05 7.83
C LYS A 36 -12.19 13.83 7.21
N ALA A 37 -11.25 14.29 8.02
CA ALA A 37 -10.08 15.05 7.55
C ALA A 37 -9.04 14.19 6.80
N ARG A 38 -9.14 12.86 6.87
CA ARG A 38 -8.19 11.91 6.29
C ARG A 38 -8.71 11.28 5.00
N ASN A 39 -10.01 11.41 4.71
CA ASN A 39 -10.62 10.86 3.50
C ASN A 39 -10.38 11.78 2.30
N HIS A 40 -10.00 11.17 1.19
CA HIS A 40 -9.80 11.86 -0.09
C HIS A 40 -10.37 11.04 -1.25
N PRO A 41 -10.64 11.66 -2.42
CA PRO A 41 -11.05 10.93 -3.60
C PRO A 41 -9.90 10.08 -4.17
N TRP A 42 -10.25 8.95 -4.79
CA TRP A 42 -9.28 8.04 -5.41
C TRP A 42 -9.15 8.27 -6.92
N ASN A 43 -10.23 8.70 -7.57
CA ASN A 43 -10.21 9.06 -8.99
C ASN A 43 -9.75 10.52 -9.13
N VAL A 44 -8.45 10.70 -9.13
CA VAL A 44 -7.76 12.00 -9.16
C VAL A 44 -6.63 11.98 -10.19
N SER A 45 -6.21 13.17 -10.63
CA SER A 45 -5.01 13.31 -11.45
C SER A 45 -3.74 12.97 -10.66
N THR A 46 -2.64 12.70 -11.36
CA THR A 46 -1.34 12.43 -10.72
C THR A 46 -0.80 13.65 -9.95
N THR A 47 -1.19 14.85 -10.33
CA THR A 47 -0.84 16.09 -9.63
C THR A 47 -1.62 16.20 -8.31
N GLU A 48 -2.93 15.99 -8.36
CA GLU A 48 -3.77 15.92 -7.14
C GLU A 48 -3.32 14.82 -6.19
N ALA A 49 -2.96 13.65 -6.73
CA ALA A 49 -2.46 12.54 -5.92
C ALA A 49 -1.18 12.88 -5.14
N ARG A 50 -0.25 13.64 -5.77
CA ARG A 50 0.96 14.14 -5.07
C ARG A 50 0.60 15.14 -3.97
N TYR A 51 -0.29 16.07 -4.26
CA TYR A 51 -0.78 17.03 -3.28
C TYR A 51 -1.44 16.33 -2.08
N ILE A 52 -2.30 15.35 -2.33
CA ILE A 52 -2.92 14.53 -1.28
C ILE A 52 -1.87 13.82 -0.42
N GLN A 53 -0.80 13.28 -1.02
CA GLN A 53 0.28 12.68 -0.23
C GLN A 53 1.01 13.71 0.65
N GLU A 54 1.22 14.92 0.17
CA GLU A 54 1.84 16.01 0.94
C GLU A 54 0.95 16.45 2.10
N GLU A 55 -0.35 16.62 1.88
CA GLU A 55 -1.33 16.94 2.92
C GLU A 55 -1.39 15.86 4.01
N LEU A 56 -1.56 14.60 3.60
CA LEU A 56 -1.64 13.47 4.54
C LEU A 56 -0.32 13.25 5.28
N ARG A 57 0.82 13.62 4.69
CA ARG A 57 2.12 13.55 5.36
C ARG A 57 2.16 14.39 6.64
N SER A 58 1.43 15.50 6.71
CA SER A 58 1.34 16.34 7.90
C SER A 58 0.65 15.65 9.08
N LEU A 59 -0.14 14.61 8.82
CA LEU A 59 -0.88 13.81 9.81
C LEU A 59 -0.11 12.56 10.26
N TRP A 60 1.04 12.29 9.64
CA TRP A 60 1.84 11.11 9.95
C TRP A 60 2.55 11.23 11.30
N GLU A 61 2.53 10.16 12.07
CA GLU A 61 3.20 10.06 13.36
C GLU A 61 4.25 8.93 13.35
N GLY A 62 5.53 9.25 13.49
CA GLY A 62 6.65 8.29 13.56
C GLY A 62 7.00 7.83 14.97
N LYS A 63 6.10 8.01 15.96
CA LYS A 63 6.29 7.64 17.36
C LYS A 63 5.32 6.53 17.76
N ASP A 64 5.71 5.72 18.73
CA ASP A 64 4.87 4.65 19.26
C ASP A 64 3.59 5.21 19.88
N ARG A 65 2.45 4.83 19.28
CA ARG A 65 1.11 5.01 19.81
C ARG A 65 0.38 3.68 19.75
N LEU A 66 1.01 2.69 20.34
CA LEU A 66 0.54 1.31 20.35
C LEU A 66 -0.27 1.08 21.62
N GLY A 67 -1.50 0.56 21.46
CA GLY A 67 -2.19 -0.12 22.55
C GLY A 67 -1.63 -1.52 22.76
N LYS A 68 -2.37 -2.37 23.46
CA LYS A 68 -2.07 -3.81 23.52
C LYS A 68 -2.32 -4.44 22.15
N ILE A 69 -1.25 -4.90 21.49
CA ILE A 69 -1.36 -5.63 20.22
C ILE A 69 -1.82 -7.05 20.53
N ARG A 70 -3.02 -7.42 20.07
CA ARG A 70 -3.61 -8.76 20.15
C ARG A 70 -3.73 -9.40 18.78
N THR A 71 -3.79 -8.56 17.73
CA THR A 71 -3.95 -8.99 16.35
C THR A 71 -3.01 -8.22 15.43
N VAL A 72 -2.44 -8.94 14.48
CA VAL A 72 -1.65 -8.36 13.39
C VAL A 72 -2.24 -8.79 12.05
N ALA A 73 -2.25 -7.91 11.07
CA ALA A 73 -2.70 -8.22 9.73
C ALA A 73 -1.58 -8.01 8.71
N GLY A 74 -1.40 -8.95 7.81
CA GLY A 74 -0.62 -8.79 6.59
C GLY A 74 -1.50 -8.36 5.43
N LEU A 75 -1.02 -7.40 4.64
CA LEU A 75 -1.74 -6.84 3.48
C LEU A 75 -0.85 -6.86 2.25
N ASP A 76 -1.44 -7.31 1.14
CA ASP A 76 -0.81 -7.27 -0.18
C ASP A 76 -1.86 -7.07 -1.27
N ALA A 77 -1.42 -6.52 -2.41
CA ALA A 77 -2.27 -6.32 -3.57
C ALA A 77 -1.64 -6.91 -4.84
N ALA A 78 -2.43 -7.63 -5.61
CA ALA A 78 -2.06 -8.15 -6.91
C ALA A 78 -2.85 -7.44 -8.02
N PHE A 79 -2.21 -7.31 -9.18
CA PHE A 79 -2.82 -6.70 -10.35
C PHE A 79 -3.01 -7.73 -11.46
N VAL A 80 -4.13 -7.62 -12.15
CA VAL A 80 -4.55 -8.57 -13.18
C VAL A 80 -5.10 -7.81 -14.39
N LEU A 81 -4.76 -8.30 -15.58
CA LEU A 81 -5.43 -7.95 -16.82
C LEU A 81 -6.44 -9.05 -17.12
N THR A 82 -7.72 -8.70 -17.17
CA THR A 82 -8.82 -9.62 -17.51
C THR A 82 -9.45 -9.24 -18.87
N GLY A 83 -10.26 -10.17 -19.42
CA GLY A 83 -10.93 -9.97 -20.71
C GLY A 83 -10.14 -10.49 -21.91
N SER A 84 -10.67 -10.29 -23.13
CA SER A 84 -10.12 -10.81 -24.39
C SER A 84 -8.67 -10.35 -24.70
N GLN A 85 -8.22 -9.25 -24.11
CA GLN A 85 -6.85 -8.76 -24.26
C GLN A 85 -5.81 -9.58 -23.47
N ALA A 86 -6.25 -10.28 -22.41
CA ALA A 86 -5.37 -11.09 -21.58
C ALA A 86 -4.81 -12.33 -22.32
N LEU A 87 -5.53 -12.82 -23.30
CA LEU A 87 -5.20 -14.04 -24.06
C LEU A 87 -4.22 -13.80 -25.21
N ALA A 88 -3.95 -12.55 -25.60
CA ALA A 88 -3.31 -12.24 -26.88
C ALA A 88 -1.83 -11.85 -26.81
N LYS A 89 -1.24 -11.64 -25.63
CA LYS A 89 0.12 -11.05 -25.56
C LYS A 89 1.05 -11.70 -24.53
N GLN A 90 2.21 -12.12 -24.99
CA GLN A 90 3.40 -12.26 -24.13
C GLN A 90 3.90 -10.85 -23.77
N ILE A 91 3.31 -10.26 -22.71
CA ILE A 91 3.70 -8.93 -22.21
C ILE A 91 4.66 -9.05 -21.02
N SER A 92 5.61 -8.12 -20.93
CA SER A 92 6.55 -8.04 -19.84
C SER A 92 5.82 -7.80 -18.49
N ARG A 93 6.52 -8.02 -17.36
CA ARG A 93 5.99 -7.72 -16.03
C ARG A 93 5.54 -6.26 -15.90
N TRP A 94 6.27 -5.33 -16.49
CA TRP A 94 5.98 -3.90 -16.43
C TRP A 94 4.75 -3.51 -17.27
N GLU A 95 4.59 -4.08 -18.45
CA GLU A 95 3.40 -3.90 -19.28
C GLU A 95 2.17 -4.46 -18.58
N ARG A 96 2.27 -5.65 -17.95
CA ARG A 96 1.18 -6.20 -17.14
C ARG A 96 0.74 -5.29 -16.02
N LEU A 97 1.66 -4.60 -15.35
CA LEU A 97 1.32 -3.63 -14.30
C LEU A 97 0.63 -2.39 -14.85
N ARG A 98 1.02 -1.93 -16.04
CA ARG A 98 0.40 -0.77 -16.70
C ARG A 98 -0.98 -1.08 -17.26
N GLU A 99 -1.13 -2.21 -17.92
CA GLU A 99 -2.36 -2.62 -18.60
C GLU A 99 -3.37 -3.32 -17.67
N ALA A 100 -2.98 -3.65 -16.44
CA ALA A 100 -3.89 -4.26 -15.47
C ALA A 100 -5.15 -3.40 -15.30
N ASN A 101 -6.31 -4.04 -15.37
CA ASN A 101 -7.62 -3.42 -15.25
C ASN A 101 -8.38 -3.84 -13.98
N ARG A 102 -7.80 -4.78 -13.19
CA ARG A 102 -8.33 -5.23 -11.89
C ARG A 102 -7.24 -5.24 -10.84
N ALA A 103 -7.62 -4.87 -9.62
CA ALA A 103 -6.82 -5.08 -8.42
C ALA A 103 -7.48 -6.13 -7.53
N ILE A 104 -6.65 -6.97 -6.92
CA ILE A 104 -7.02 -7.94 -5.87
C ILE A 104 -6.31 -7.50 -4.61
N GLY A 105 -7.06 -7.12 -3.55
CA GLY A 105 -6.50 -6.83 -2.24
C GLY A 105 -6.73 -8.00 -1.31
N CYS A 106 -5.71 -8.42 -0.58
CA CYS A 106 -5.75 -9.51 0.36
C CYS A 106 -5.33 -9.05 1.74
N VAL A 107 -6.00 -9.58 2.75
CA VAL A 107 -5.66 -9.40 4.15
C VAL A 107 -5.71 -10.75 4.87
N VAL A 108 -4.67 -11.04 5.66
CA VAL A 108 -4.58 -12.23 6.51
C VAL A 108 -4.33 -11.76 7.94
N VAL A 109 -5.18 -12.15 8.88
CA VAL A 109 -5.17 -11.70 10.27
C VAL A 109 -4.71 -12.83 11.18
N TYR A 110 -3.82 -12.50 12.10
CA TYR A 110 -3.26 -13.42 13.09
C TYR A 110 -3.55 -12.95 14.51
N ARG A 111 -3.76 -13.92 15.40
CA ARG A 111 -3.64 -13.67 16.83
C ARG A 111 -2.17 -13.49 17.18
N TYR A 112 -1.85 -12.45 17.91
CA TYR A 112 -0.48 -12.16 18.33
C TYR A 112 -0.33 -12.30 19.85
N PRO A 113 0.74 -12.88 20.37
CA PRO A 113 2.00 -13.24 19.67
C PRO A 113 2.04 -14.64 19.04
N GLU A 114 1.04 -15.50 19.21
CA GLU A 114 1.04 -16.92 18.81
C GLU A 114 1.13 -17.12 17.29
N MET A 115 0.86 -16.08 16.54
CA MET A 115 0.82 -16.09 15.09
C MET A 115 -0.11 -17.18 14.50
N VAL A 116 -1.24 -17.43 15.18
CA VAL A 116 -2.30 -18.30 14.67
C VAL A 116 -3.19 -17.48 13.75
N GLU A 117 -3.35 -17.91 12.51
CA GLU A 117 -4.30 -17.27 11.58
C GLU A 117 -5.74 -17.42 12.11
N ILE A 118 -6.46 -16.31 12.16
CA ILE A 118 -7.84 -16.26 12.66
C ILE A 118 -8.85 -15.83 11.60
N GLU A 119 -8.40 -15.12 10.57
CA GLU A 119 -9.28 -14.67 9.48
C GLU A 119 -8.46 -14.29 8.26
N ARG A 120 -9.00 -14.52 7.05
CA ARG A 120 -8.52 -13.96 5.82
C ARG A 120 -9.66 -13.48 4.95
N GLN A 121 -9.46 -12.36 4.26
CA GLN A 121 -10.43 -11.77 3.36
C GLN A 121 -9.74 -11.25 2.10
N PHE A 122 -10.47 -11.22 1.00
CA PHE A 122 -10.03 -10.54 -0.20
C PHE A 122 -11.15 -9.69 -0.82
N ALA A 123 -10.76 -8.73 -1.62
CA ALA A 123 -11.64 -7.95 -2.47
C ALA A 123 -11.05 -7.83 -3.86
N MET A 124 -11.90 -7.56 -4.85
CA MET A 124 -11.51 -7.22 -6.21
C MET A 124 -12.22 -5.94 -6.61
N ILE A 125 -11.51 -5.03 -7.28
CA ILE A 125 -12.07 -3.80 -7.82
C ILE A 125 -11.52 -3.52 -9.21
N ALA A 126 -12.25 -2.72 -9.99
CA ALA A 126 -11.70 -2.12 -11.19
C ALA A 126 -10.57 -1.15 -10.84
N LEU A 127 -9.52 -1.10 -11.67
CA LEU A 127 -8.44 -0.15 -11.54
C LEU A 127 -8.77 1.11 -12.34
N GLU A 128 -8.79 2.25 -11.65
CA GLU A 128 -9.05 3.56 -12.27
C GLU A 128 -7.76 4.41 -12.32
N PHE A 129 -6.85 4.24 -11.35
CA PHE A 129 -5.64 5.05 -11.26
C PHE A 129 -4.49 4.43 -12.09
N PRO A 130 -3.75 5.22 -12.91
CA PRO A 130 -2.66 4.72 -13.73
C PRO A 130 -1.47 4.24 -12.90
N TYR A 131 -0.62 3.37 -13.47
CA TYR A 131 0.65 3.01 -12.84
C TYR A 131 1.65 4.17 -12.95
N VAL A 132 1.96 4.80 -11.82
CA VAL A 132 2.94 5.90 -11.71
C VAL A 132 3.87 5.61 -10.52
N PRO A 133 5.19 5.50 -10.72
CA PRO A 133 6.15 5.34 -9.63
C PRO A 133 5.97 6.41 -8.53
N GLY A 134 5.94 5.99 -7.27
CA GLY A 134 5.68 6.85 -6.13
C GLY A 134 4.21 7.24 -5.89
N LEU A 135 3.27 6.71 -6.70
CA LEU A 135 1.82 6.88 -6.50
C LEU A 135 1.09 5.51 -6.42
N LEU A 136 1.83 4.43 -6.18
CA LEU A 136 1.28 3.08 -6.17
C LEU A 136 0.18 2.90 -5.11
N SER A 137 0.26 3.63 -4.00
CA SER A 137 -0.76 3.62 -2.96
C SER A 137 -2.17 3.96 -3.47
N PHE A 138 -2.30 4.81 -4.50
CA PHE A 138 -3.60 5.13 -5.13
C PHE A 138 -4.19 3.96 -5.93
N ARG A 139 -3.38 2.99 -6.30
CA ARG A 139 -3.85 1.75 -6.95
C ARG A 139 -4.17 0.65 -5.95
N GLU A 140 -3.43 0.59 -4.85
CA GLU A 140 -3.47 -0.52 -3.88
C GLU A 140 -4.45 -0.25 -2.74
N ILE A 141 -4.45 0.94 -2.16
CA ILE A 141 -5.26 1.23 -0.97
C ILE A 141 -6.76 1.02 -1.20
N PRO A 142 -7.38 1.44 -2.31
CA PRO A 142 -8.80 1.21 -2.51
C PRO A 142 -9.22 -0.26 -2.35
N VAL A 143 -8.47 -1.18 -2.95
CA VAL A 143 -8.79 -2.60 -2.86
C VAL A 143 -8.41 -3.21 -1.50
N LEU A 144 -7.35 -2.72 -0.85
CA LEU A 144 -6.99 -3.13 0.51
C LEU A 144 -8.05 -2.69 1.54
N LEU A 145 -8.58 -1.48 1.41
CA LEU A 145 -9.70 -1.00 2.22
C LEU A 145 -10.95 -1.86 2.01
N ALA A 146 -11.27 -2.20 0.75
CA ALA A 146 -12.40 -3.08 0.45
C ALA A 146 -12.23 -4.49 1.06
N ALA A 147 -11.01 -5.02 1.11
CA ALA A 147 -10.71 -6.30 1.79
C ALA A 147 -10.81 -6.16 3.32
N LEU A 148 -10.26 -5.10 3.90
CA LEU A 148 -10.33 -4.82 5.34
C LEU A 148 -11.76 -4.66 5.84
N GLN A 149 -12.65 -4.07 5.05
CA GLN A 149 -14.08 -3.89 5.40
C GLN A 149 -14.83 -5.22 5.55
N LYS A 150 -14.34 -6.30 4.96
CA LYS A 150 -14.94 -7.64 5.07
C LYS A 150 -14.55 -8.36 6.35
N LEU A 151 -13.56 -7.86 7.10
CA LEU A 151 -13.14 -8.43 8.36
C LEU A 151 -14.23 -8.27 9.44
N LYS A 152 -14.33 -9.24 10.33
CA LYS A 152 -15.22 -9.20 11.51
C LYS A 152 -14.75 -8.17 12.54
N GLY A 153 -13.46 -7.90 12.62
CA GLY A 153 -12.84 -6.97 13.54
C GLY A 153 -11.73 -6.15 12.91
N THR A 154 -11.27 -5.13 13.62
CA THR A 154 -10.19 -4.25 13.17
C THR A 154 -8.84 -4.72 13.75
N PRO A 155 -7.84 -5.05 12.93
CA PRO A 155 -6.50 -5.41 13.41
C PRO A 155 -5.84 -4.28 14.21
N ASP A 156 -5.02 -4.64 15.21
CA ASP A 156 -4.30 -3.67 16.03
C ASP A 156 -3.06 -3.12 15.31
N LEU A 157 -2.41 -3.92 14.46
CA LEU A 157 -1.21 -3.56 13.71
C LEU A 157 -1.29 -4.09 12.28
N LEU A 158 -0.89 -3.25 11.32
CA LEU A 158 -0.88 -3.57 9.88
C LEU A 158 0.56 -3.76 9.38
N PHE A 159 0.82 -4.87 8.70
CA PHE A 159 2.03 -5.11 7.91
C PHE A 159 1.69 -5.01 6.42
N CYS A 160 2.25 -4.04 5.72
CA CYS A 160 2.02 -3.84 4.29
C CYS A 160 3.21 -4.32 3.47
N ASP A 161 2.99 -5.07 2.38
CA ASP A 161 4.04 -5.40 1.40
C ASP A 161 4.33 -4.15 0.55
N GLY A 162 5.13 -3.26 1.09
CA GLY A 162 5.49 -2.00 0.45
C GLY A 162 6.17 -1.03 1.41
N GLN A 163 6.46 0.17 0.91
CA GLN A 163 7.14 1.19 1.69
C GLN A 163 6.19 1.94 2.63
N GLY A 164 6.72 2.34 3.78
CA GLY A 164 6.12 3.34 4.66
C GLY A 164 6.78 4.70 4.45
N TYR A 165 7.54 5.17 5.44
CA TYR A 165 8.27 6.44 5.41
C TYR A 165 9.40 6.48 4.37
N ALA A 166 9.97 5.31 3.98
CA ALA A 166 11.01 5.20 2.96
C ALA A 166 10.46 5.48 1.54
N HIS A 167 9.94 6.67 1.33
CA HIS A 167 9.25 7.10 0.11
C HIS A 167 9.65 8.55 -0.25
N PRO A 168 9.68 8.95 -1.54
CA PRO A 168 10.08 10.32 -1.94
C PRO A 168 9.31 11.43 -1.21
N ARG A 169 8.03 11.25 -0.92
CA ARG A 169 7.18 12.18 -0.16
C ARG A 169 6.92 11.70 1.28
N ARG A 170 7.72 10.75 1.79
CA ARG A 170 7.59 10.19 3.15
C ARG A 170 6.20 9.63 3.45
N LEU A 171 5.45 9.27 2.40
CA LEU A 171 4.10 8.69 2.49
C LEU A 171 3.94 7.57 1.44
N GLY A 172 4.60 6.43 1.68
CA GLY A 172 4.40 5.19 0.92
C GLY A 172 3.11 4.48 1.33
N LEU A 173 2.91 3.26 0.80
CA LEU A 173 1.69 2.47 1.02
C LEU A 173 1.31 2.34 2.51
N ALA A 174 2.25 1.89 3.34
CA ALA A 174 1.98 1.64 4.75
C ALA A 174 1.72 2.94 5.52
N SER A 175 2.43 4.04 5.22
CA SER A 175 2.18 5.33 5.84
C SER A 175 0.84 5.90 5.42
N HIS A 176 0.51 5.86 4.14
CA HIS A 176 -0.75 6.34 3.60
C HIS A 176 -1.95 5.58 4.21
N LEU A 177 -1.91 4.25 4.18
CA LEU A 177 -2.97 3.41 4.76
C LEU A 177 -3.08 3.61 6.29
N GLY A 178 -1.94 3.66 7.00
CA GLY A 178 -1.91 3.86 8.44
C GLY A 178 -2.46 5.21 8.87
N VAL A 179 -2.18 6.29 8.12
CA VAL A 179 -2.76 7.62 8.36
C VAL A 179 -4.26 7.61 8.11
N LEU A 180 -4.73 7.04 6.99
CA LEU A 180 -6.15 6.96 6.68
C LEU A 180 -6.96 6.22 7.76
N LEU A 181 -6.45 5.09 8.22
CA LEU A 181 -7.12 4.23 9.21
C LEU A 181 -6.86 4.65 10.65
N ASP A 182 -5.98 5.62 10.88
CA ASP A 182 -5.54 6.01 12.22
C ASP A 182 -4.94 4.85 13.01
N LYS A 183 -4.18 3.98 12.34
CA LYS A 183 -3.67 2.71 12.88
C LYS A 183 -2.15 2.62 12.83
N PRO A 184 -1.54 1.91 13.80
CA PRO A 184 -0.16 1.48 13.69
C PRO A 184 0.05 0.63 12.43
N SER A 185 1.08 0.95 11.67
CA SER A 185 1.39 0.24 10.43
C SER A 185 2.89 0.20 10.15
N ILE A 186 3.34 -0.87 9.50
CA ILE A 186 4.73 -1.14 9.14
C ILE A 186 4.79 -1.41 7.64
N GLY A 187 5.72 -0.73 6.96
CA GLY A 187 6.10 -1.07 5.60
C GLY A 187 7.22 -2.10 5.60
N CYS A 188 7.01 -3.22 4.92
CA CYS A 188 7.99 -4.28 4.72
C CYS A 188 8.19 -4.52 3.23
N ALA A 189 9.15 -3.82 2.62
CA ALA A 189 9.39 -3.90 1.20
C ALA A 189 10.48 -4.93 0.84
N LYS A 190 10.36 -5.50 -0.36
CA LYS A 190 11.29 -6.50 -0.91
C LYS A 190 12.52 -5.89 -1.58
N SER A 191 12.48 -4.57 -1.87
CA SER A 191 13.52 -3.79 -2.54
C SER A 191 13.53 -2.33 -2.09
N ILE A 192 14.64 -1.63 -2.28
CA ILE A 192 14.76 -0.19 -2.04
C ILE A 192 13.96 0.57 -3.10
N LEU A 193 13.19 1.56 -2.68
CA LEU A 193 12.57 2.57 -3.54
C LEU A 193 13.45 3.83 -3.63
N ILE A 194 13.92 4.30 -2.46
CA ILE A 194 14.85 5.42 -2.31
C ILE A 194 15.81 5.12 -1.16
N GLY A 195 16.92 5.83 -1.13
CA GLY A 195 17.90 5.74 -0.05
C GLY A 195 19.06 4.81 -0.35
N THR A 196 20.04 4.86 0.54
CA THR A 196 21.26 4.04 0.55
C THR A 196 21.49 3.49 1.94
N HIS A 197 22.32 2.48 2.07
CA HIS A 197 22.65 1.91 3.37
C HIS A 197 24.10 1.45 3.43
N GLY A 198 24.67 1.38 4.63
CA GLY A 198 25.97 0.84 4.91
C GLY A 198 25.99 -0.70 4.89
N VAL A 199 27.10 -1.26 5.37
CA VAL A 199 27.31 -2.71 5.45
C VAL A 199 26.29 -3.36 6.40
N LEU A 200 25.63 -4.40 5.95
CA LEU A 200 24.71 -5.20 6.75
C LEU A 200 25.37 -6.55 7.10
N LYS A 201 25.46 -6.86 8.39
CA LYS A 201 26.01 -8.13 8.88
C LYS A 201 25.14 -9.32 8.43
N GLU A 202 25.78 -10.49 8.23
CA GLU A 202 25.11 -11.72 7.77
C GLU A 202 24.21 -12.39 8.81
N LYS A 203 24.44 -12.10 10.11
CA LYS A 203 23.67 -12.70 11.21
C LYS A 203 22.20 -12.27 11.15
N ALA A 204 21.28 -13.23 11.34
CA ALA A 204 19.86 -12.95 11.48
C ALA A 204 19.61 -11.96 12.64
N GLY A 205 18.66 -11.05 12.47
CA GLY A 205 18.36 -9.97 13.41
C GLY A 205 19.25 -8.72 13.24
N SER A 206 20.34 -8.80 12.45
CA SER A 206 21.15 -7.61 12.14
C SER A 206 20.37 -6.63 11.27
N TYR A 207 20.53 -5.33 11.55
CA TYR A 207 20.01 -4.28 10.69
C TYR A 207 20.98 -3.09 10.62
N THR A 208 20.82 -2.27 9.61
CA THR A 208 21.50 -0.99 9.41
C THR A 208 20.49 0.04 8.91
N ASP A 209 20.79 1.31 9.13
CA ASP A 209 19.89 2.39 8.72
C ASP A 209 19.79 2.48 7.19
N LEU A 210 18.59 2.77 6.70
CA LEU A 210 18.32 3.20 5.33
C LEU A 210 18.24 4.74 5.36
N LEU A 211 19.21 5.38 4.70
CA LEU A 211 19.40 6.84 4.73
C LEU A 211 19.03 7.46 3.39
N ASP A 212 18.47 8.65 3.40
CA ASP A 212 18.23 9.44 2.18
C ASP A 212 19.32 10.51 2.01
N PRO A 213 20.32 10.27 1.12
CA PRO A 213 21.42 11.22 0.93
C PRO A 213 20.97 12.56 0.32
N LYS A 214 19.79 12.60 -0.31
CA LYS A 214 19.21 13.84 -0.84
C LYS A 214 18.52 14.71 0.22
N ALA A 215 18.30 14.15 1.41
CA ALA A 215 17.68 14.81 2.54
C ALA A 215 18.60 14.79 3.76
N ASN A 216 19.87 15.18 3.57
CA ASN A 216 20.88 15.31 4.63
C ASN A 216 21.00 14.04 5.47
N GLU A 217 21.11 12.87 4.80
CA GLU A 217 21.24 11.55 5.47
C GLU A 217 20.10 11.24 6.44
N GLU A 218 18.90 11.76 6.16
CA GLU A 218 17.72 11.47 6.96
C GLU A 218 17.48 9.95 7.03
N ARG A 219 17.31 9.42 8.23
CA ARG A 219 16.96 8.01 8.45
C ARG A 219 15.50 7.75 8.09
N ILE A 220 15.29 7.08 6.96
CA ILE A 220 13.96 6.80 6.39
C ILE A 220 13.47 5.37 6.63
N GLY A 221 14.32 4.49 7.15
CA GLY A 221 13.99 3.10 7.40
C GLY A 221 15.18 2.30 7.91
N ALA A 222 15.07 1.00 7.86
CA ALA A 222 16.12 0.04 8.19
C ALA A 222 16.18 -1.08 7.16
N VAL A 223 17.39 -1.55 6.88
CA VAL A 223 17.67 -2.73 6.08
C VAL A 223 17.88 -3.89 7.05
N LEU A 224 16.96 -4.83 7.09
CA LEU A 224 16.88 -5.88 8.10
C LEU A 224 17.17 -7.26 7.52
N ARG A 225 18.06 -8.01 8.17
CA ARG A 225 18.34 -9.42 7.90
C ARG A 225 17.43 -10.29 8.78
N THR A 226 16.28 -10.69 8.27
CA THR A 226 15.34 -11.57 9.00
C THR A 226 15.85 -12.98 9.17
N ARG A 227 16.71 -13.45 8.22
CA ARG A 227 17.35 -14.77 8.22
C ARG A 227 18.77 -14.66 7.67
N ALA A 228 19.70 -15.41 8.24
CA ALA A 228 21.06 -15.49 7.74
C ALA A 228 21.12 -16.07 6.30
N GLY A 229 22.06 -15.58 5.48
CA GLY A 229 22.27 -16.08 4.13
C GLY A 229 21.20 -15.71 3.09
N VAL A 230 20.21 -14.83 3.42
CA VAL A 230 19.20 -14.37 2.46
C VAL A 230 19.29 -12.88 2.24
N ARG A 231 18.75 -12.38 1.13
CA ARG A 231 18.64 -10.93 0.90
C ARG A 231 17.81 -10.28 2.02
N PRO A 232 18.15 -9.05 2.45
CA PRO A 232 17.40 -8.35 3.49
C PRO A 232 15.98 -7.96 3.03
N VAL A 233 15.19 -7.50 3.98
CA VAL A 233 13.97 -6.72 3.76
C VAL A 233 14.19 -5.28 4.18
N TYR A 234 13.36 -4.38 3.68
CA TYR A 234 13.45 -2.94 3.92
C TYR A 234 12.25 -2.50 4.74
N ILE A 235 12.52 -2.20 6.02
CA ILE A 235 11.50 -1.85 6.99
C ILE A 235 11.44 -0.33 7.13
N SER A 236 10.24 0.22 7.09
CA SER A 236 10.01 1.62 7.40
C SER A 236 8.73 1.81 8.19
N GLN A 237 8.68 2.88 8.98
CA GLN A 237 7.49 3.22 9.73
C GLN A 237 6.33 3.45 8.75
N GLY A 238 5.19 2.86 9.03
CA GLY A 238 3.94 3.26 8.39
C GLY A 238 3.39 4.49 9.10
N ASN A 239 2.67 4.29 10.21
CA ASN A 239 2.11 5.34 11.04
C ASN A 239 2.08 4.88 12.50
N ARG A 240 2.13 5.80 13.47
CA ARG A 240 1.99 5.54 14.91
C ARG A 240 2.93 4.48 15.48
N ILE A 241 4.11 4.36 14.90
CA ILE A 241 5.14 3.41 15.31
C ILE A 241 6.53 4.00 15.08
N SER A 242 7.45 3.76 16.01
CA SER A 242 8.87 4.09 15.85
C SER A 242 9.56 3.07 14.93
N LEU A 243 10.70 3.43 14.34
CA LEU A 243 11.46 2.50 13.50
C LEU A 243 11.99 1.32 14.30
N GLU A 244 12.48 1.57 15.51
CA GLU A 244 12.98 0.54 16.42
C GLU A 244 11.92 -0.50 16.74
N THR A 245 10.71 -0.03 17.06
CA THR A 245 9.57 -0.92 17.33
C THR A 245 9.12 -1.65 16.07
N ALA A 246 9.12 -0.99 14.89
CA ALA A 246 8.81 -1.63 13.62
C ALA A 246 9.79 -2.77 13.29
N VAL A 247 11.10 -2.55 13.47
CA VAL A 247 12.15 -3.57 13.29
C VAL A 247 11.94 -4.73 14.26
N ARG A 248 11.77 -4.43 15.56
CA ARG A 248 11.55 -5.43 16.60
C ARG A 248 10.31 -6.28 16.33
N LEU A 249 9.17 -5.67 16.03
CA LEU A 249 7.92 -6.41 15.72
C LEU A 249 8.03 -7.20 14.43
N THR A 250 8.76 -6.70 13.43
CA THR A 250 9.03 -7.48 12.21
C THR A 250 9.78 -8.77 12.53
N LEU A 251 10.79 -8.72 13.40
CA LEU A 251 11.51 -9.93 13.81
C LEU A 251 10.63 -10.92 14.57
N THR A 252 9.72 -10.45 15.43
CA THR A 252 8.83 -11.35 16.19
C THR A 252 7.82 -12.10 15.31
N VAL A 253 7.48 -11.57 14.14
CA VAL A 253 6.56 -12.23 13.18
C VAL A 253 7.30 -12.89 12.00
N SER A 254 8.65 -12.92 12.05
CA SER A 254 9.50 -13.61 11.08
C SER A 254 9.80 -15.02 11.58
N ASP A 255 9.23 -16.02 10.95
CA ASP A 255 9.29 -17.44 11.32
C ASP A 255 10.38 -18.22 10.56
N GLY A 256 11.58 -17.63 10.44
CA GLY A 256 12.72 -18.25 9.76
C GLY A 256 12.74 -18.07 8.24
N PHE A 257 11.85 -17.26 7.69
CA PHE A 257 11.83 -16.88 6.28
C PHE A 257 12.34 -15.45 6.06
N ARG A 258 12.71 -15.15 4.81
CA ARG A 258 13.11 -13.80 4.42
C ARG A 258 11.99 -12.80 4.65
N ILE A 259 10.81 -13.10 4.13
CA ILE A 259 9.64 -12.23 4.24
C ILE A 259 8.88 -12.57 5.52
N PRO A 260 8.53 -11.59 6.36
CA PRO A 260 7.73 -11.81 7.56
C PRO A 260 6.40 -12.50 7.23
N ARG A 261 5.94 -13.37 8.12
CA ARG A 261 4.77 -14.20 7.89
C ARG A 261 3.53 -13.42 7.44
N PRO A 262 3.16 -12.27 8.05
CA PRO A 262 1.94 -11.57 7.64
C PRO A 262 1.96 -11.16 6.17
N THR A 263 3.03 -10.51 5.71
CA THR A 263 3.15 -10.06 4.31
C THR A 263 3.38 -11.21 3.35
N ARG A 264 4.12 -12.25 3.76
CA ARG A 264 4.34 -13.46 2.94
C ARG A 264 3.03 -14.19 2.65
N ASP A 265 2.22 -14.41 3.66
CA ASP A 265 0.99 -15.17 3.52
C ASP A 265 -0.09 -14.34 2.80
N ALA A 266 -0.08 -12.99 2.93
CA ALA A 266 -0.92 -12.10 2.13
C ALA A 266 -0.53 -12.14 0.63
N ASP A 267 0.77 -12.12 0.29
CA ASP A 267 1.29 -12.27 -1.08
C ASP A 267 0.88 -13.64 -1.68
N HIS A 268 1.05 -14.72 -0.93
CA HIS A 268 0.63 -16.06 -1.34
C HIS A 268 -0.88 -16.12 -1.59
N PHE A 269 -1.66 -15.55 -0.71
CA PHE A 269 -3.12 -15.51 -0.84
C PHE A 269 -3.58 -14.66 -2.04
N ALA A 270 -2.93 -13.50 -2.27
CA ALA A 270 -3.18 -12.69 -3.46
C ALA A 270 -2.85 -13.46 -4.76
N GLY A 271 -1.74 -14.22 -4.76
CA GLY A 271 -1.38 -15.11 -5.85
C GLY A 271 -2.38 -16.25 -6.08
N GLU A 272 -2.94 -16.82 -5.00
CA GLU A 272 -3.98 -17.86 -5.08
C GLU A 272 -5.28 -17.29 -5.69
N VAL A 273 -5.80 -16.19 -5.15
CA VAL A 273 -7.00 -15.52 -5.65
C VAL A 273 -6.84 -15.14 -7.13
N LYS A 274 -5.67 -14.62 -7.51
CA LYS A 274 -5.35 -14.29 -8.90
C LYS A 274 -5.43 -15.51 -9.82
N ARG A 275 -4.86 -16.66 -9.40
CA ARG A 275 -4.92 -17.91 -10.20
C ARG A 275 -6.35 -18.40 -10.35
N ARG A 276 -7.16 -18.35 -9.29
CA ARG A 276 -8.58 -18.74 -9.31
C ARG A 276 -9.41 -17.84 -10.25
N LEU A 277 -9.16 -16.53 -10.22
CA LEU A 277 -9.80 -15.59 -11.14
C LEU A 277 -9.45 -15.92 -12.59
N LEU A 278 -8.17 -16.14 -12.90
CA LEU A 278 -7.72 -16.44 -14.26
C LEU A 278 -8.23 -17.79 -14.80
N ARG A 279 -8.62 -18.73 -13.91
CA ARG A 279 -9.27 -19.99 -14.27
C ARG A 279 -10.80 -19.88 -14.39
N GLY A 280 -11.36 -18.68 -14.12
CA GLY A 280 -12.82 -18.51 -14.12
C GLY A 280 -13.54 -19.09 -12.89
N GLU A 281 -12.80 -19.49 -11.85
CA GLU A 281 -13.36 -20.02 -10.60
C GLU A 281 -13.95 -18.94 -9.68
N LEU A 282 -13.65 -17.67 -9.98
CA LEU A 282 -14.17 -16.49 -9.31
C LEU A 282 -14.82 -15.57 -10.34
N SER A 283 -16.02 -15.05 -10.03
CA SER A 283 -16.66 -14.05 -10.87
C SER A 283 -16.05 -12.68 -10.63
N GLU A 284 -16.02 -11.84 -11.66
CA GLU A 284 -15.56 -10.44 -11.62
C GLU A 284 -16.55 -9.48 -10.91
N LYS A 285 -17.55 -10.00 -10.17
CA LYS A 285 -18.60 -9.21 -9.53
C LYS A 285 -18.09 -8.46 -8.30
#